data_2f6627f68b32364a15bf840fbd630963
#
_entry.id   2f6627f68b32364a15bf840fbd630963
#
_cell.length_a   1.000
_cell.length_b   1.000
_cell.length_c   1.000
_cell.angle_alpha   90.00
_cell.angle_beta   90.00
_cell.angle_gamma   90.00
#
_symmetry.space_group_name_H-M   'P 1'
#
loop_
_entity.id
_entity.type
_entity.pdbx_description
1 polymer ?
#
loop_
_entity_poly.entity_id
_entity_poly.type
_entity_poly.pdbx_seq_one_letter_code
_entity_poly.pdbx_strand_id
1 'polypeptide(L)'
;MVEAMGYVVAAAPFLVAAGTLAGLGWPAARAGLAALGAAVAGAVFWPGLGVSGLGGALLEGAGISAKVLYVLFGGLLLYNLLSEGGAVEEVSRFLGRLEPGREALAAGVVVGAAPFFESVTGFGVAIVISAPILLSAGFSPLRAAVLASWGQCAVPWGALGVGTVVGAELSGLGFRELSDLSALLSLPLFPVYGLSAVLLAGGWEGVRRNGAGAAALGAAAGVATLACSAYLSPELSGAAGGLAAVALFAGVRWRRLRGLRVPARALAPYALLVLLILLAGRLGGGALLSGPGAPLLAAGGVAAVLLGLRGRQVALAAAGTLRQWLPAAGAVLSFVLAGQVFAASGAAETLASGAAALGGLYPAAAPVLGALGGALTGSNAASNALFMPLQVSAAEKLGLDGETIAAVQNVAGSHASLLAPQRAVLAAAAVGLAGKEAEIIRRAAPPVAVSVAVLGALALML
;
A
#
# COMPACT_ATOMS: atom_id res chain seq x y z
N MET A 1 4.24 -3.09 -40.20
CA MET A 1 5.55 -2.70 -39.65
C MET A 1 5.46 -1.46 -38.77
N VAL A 2 4.84 -0.36 -39.24
CA VAL A 2 4.66 0.88 -38.45
C VAL A 2 3.80 0.65 -37.21
N GLU A 3 2.70 -0.06 -37.33
CA GLU A 3 1.80 -0.39 -36.21
C GLU A 3 2.48 -1.26 -35.13
N ALA A 4 3.23 -2.30 -35.55
CA ALA A 4 3.99 -3.14 -34.62
C ALA A 4 5.08 -2.35 -33.88
N MET A 5 5.72 -1.38 -34.55
CA MET A 5 6.70 -0.51 -33.92
C MET A 5 6.04 0.40 -32.88
N GLY A 6 4.79 0.84 -33.15
CA GLY A 6 3.99 1.60 -32.20
C GLY A 6 3.78 0.88 -30.87
N TYR A 7 3.39 -0.38 -30.92
CA TYR A 7 3.24 -1.21 -29.70
C TYR A 7 4.55 -1.38 -28.94
N VAL A 8 5.68 -1.57 -29.62
CA VAL A 8 7.00 -1.72 -28.98
C VAL A 8 7.41 -0.42 -28.27
N VAL A 9 7.22 0.73 -28.91
CA VAL A 9 7.53 2.04 -28.33
C VAL A 9 6.62 2.32 -27.14
N ALA A 10 5.32 2.08 -27.27
CA ALA A 10 4.36 2.25 -26.19
C ALA A 10 4.63 1.30 -25.01
N ALA A 11 5.08 0.08 -25.24
CA ALA A 11 5.42 -0.87 -24.19
C ALA A 11 6.81 -0.64 -23.56
N ALA A 12 7.67 0.18 -24.17
CA ALA A 12 9.05 0.37 -23.73
C ALA A 12 9.18 0.76 -22.24
N PRO A 13 8.39 1.70 -21.66
CA PRO A 13 8.50 2.05 -20.25
C PRO A 13 8.27 0.86 -19.32
N PHE A 14 7.30 -0.01 -19.63
CA PHE A 14 6.99 -1.22 -18.86
C PHE A 14 8.07 -2.28 -18.99
N LEU A 15 8.54 -2.53 -20.21
CA LEU A 15 9.60 -3.51 -20.48
C LEU A 15 10.90 -3.11 -19.83
N VAL A 16 11.26 -1.81 -19.87
CA VAL A 16 12.44 -1.26 -19.20
C VAL A 16 12.28 -1.36 -17.67
N ALA A 17 11.12 -1.00 -17.12
CA ALA A 17 10.87 -1.14 -15.69
C ALA A 17 10.97 -2.61 -15.26
N ALA A 18 10.30 -3.54 -15.94
CA ALA A 18 10.31 -4.96 -15.63
C ALA A 18 11.72 -5.56 -15.78
N GLY A 19 12.42 -5.28 -16.90
CA GLY A 19 13.75 -5.77 -17.16
C GLY A 19 14.79 -5.28 -16.16
N THR A 20 14.71 -4.00 -15.76
CA THR A 20 15.62 -3.43 -14.77
C THR A 20 15.32 -3.88 -13.34
N LEU A 21 14.04 -3.99 -12.95
CA LEU A 21 13.64 -4.45 -11.61
C LEU A 21 13.85 -5.96 -11.44
N ALA A 22 13.27 -6.78 -12.32
CA ALA A 22 13.29 -8.23 -12.20
C ALA A 22 14.54 -8.87 -12.81
N GLY A 23 15.02 -8.35 -13.96
CA GLY A 23 16.18 -8.90 -14.66
C GLY A 23 17.51 -8.46 -14.09
N LEU A 24 17.68 -7.15 -13.85
CA LEU A 24 18.93 -6.56 -13.39
C LEU A 24 18.99 -6.31 -11.87
N GLY A 25 17.87 -6.48 -11.15
CA GLY A 25 17.81 -6.24 -9.70
C GLY A 25 18.05 -4.78 -9.30
N TRP A 26 17.74 -3.82 -10.17
CA TRP A 26 17.98 -2.41 -9.86
C TRP A 26 17.05 -1.90 -8.76
N PRO A 27 17.52 -0.95 -7.94
CA PRO A 27 16.64 -0.22 -7.02
C PRO A 27 15.50 0.49 -7.78
N ALA A 28 14.31 0.55 -7.18
CA ALA A 28 13.11 1.11 -7.81
C ALA A 28 13.31 2.54 -8.35
N ALA A 29 14.09 3.38 -7.67
CA ALA A 29 14.38 4.73 -8.14
C ALA A 29 15.16 4.75 -9.47
N ARG A 30 16.15 3.86 -9.63
CA ARG A 30 16.93 3.75 -10.88
C ARG A 30 16.07 3.16 -12.00
N ALA A 31 15.29 2.14 -11.70
CA ALA A 31 14.38 1.53 -12.67
C ALA A 31 13.31 2.53 -13.13
N GLY A 32 12.75 3.33 -12.20
CA GLY A 32 11.81 4.40 -12.53
C GLY A 32 12.42 5.49 -13.43
N LEU A 33 13.67 5.90 -13.17
CA LEU A 33 14.38 6.85 -14.04
C LEU A 33 14.59 6.27 -15.44
N ALA A 34 14.96 4.99 -15.55
CA ALA A 34 15.09 4.33 -16.86
C ALA A 34 13.73 4.23 -17.59
N ALA A 35 12.66 3.91 -16.87
CA ALA A 35 11.30 3.89 -17.42
C ALA A 35 10.84 5.29 -17.87
N LEU A 36 11.14 6.33 -17.09
CA LEU A 36 10.91 7.72 -17.48
C LEU A 36 11.69 8.09 -18.75
N GLY A 37 12.97 7.73 -18.81
CA GLY A 37 13.77 7.94 -20.01
C GLY A 37 13.16 7.26 -21.25
N ALA A 38 12.68 6.02 -21.10
CA ALA A 38 11.99 5.29 -22.16
C ALA A 38 10.66 5.96 -22.56
N ALA A 39 9.87 6.44 -21.58
CA ALA A 39 8.61 7.14 -21.83
C ALA A 39 8.86 8.47 -22.58
N VAL A 40 9.84 9.27 -22.16
CA VAL A 40 10.22 10.53 -22.83
C VAL A 40 10.75 10.27 -24.23
N ALA A 41 11.64 9.30 -24.40
CA ALA A 41 12.13 8.91 -25.72
C ALA A 41 10.98 8.48 -26.64
N GLY A 42 10.07 7.63 -26.14
CA GLY A 42 8.87 7.23 -26.86
C GLY A 42 8.02 8.43 -27.28
N ALA A 43 7.75 9.36 -26.35
CA ALA A 43 6.93 10.54 -26.60
C ALA A 43 7.53 11.48 -27.67
N VAL A 44 8.86 11.58 -27.74
CA VAL A 44 9.57 12.40 -28.76
C VAL A 44 9.44 11.79 -30.17
N PHE A 45 9.47 10.46 -30.28
CA PHE A 45 9.33 9.76 -31.55
C PHE A 45 7.87 9.51 -31.95
N TRP A 46 6.91 9.75 -31.05
CA TRP A 46 5.49 9.56 -31.29
C TRP A 46 4.90 10.81 -31.92
N PRO A 47 4.24 10.72 -33.09
CA PRO A 47 3.61 11.89 -33.72
C PRO A 47 2.41 12.35 -32.88
N GLY A 48 2.58 13.45 -32.14
CA GLY A 48 1.45 14.06 -31.41
C GLY A 48 1.79 14.81 -30.14
N LEU A 49 2.84 14.45 -29.41
CA LEU A 49 3.23 15.17 -28.21
C LEU A 49 4.35 16.18 -28.52
N GLY A 50 3.97 17.46 -28.69
CA GLY A 50 4.95 18.54 -28.83
C GLY A 50 5.72 18.78 -27.51
N VAL A 51 6.79 19.58 -27.60
CA VAL A 51 7.62 19.95 -26.42
C VAL A 51 6.80 20.58 -25.29
N SER A 52 5.79 21.38 -25.63
CA SER A 52 4.86 21.98 -24.66
C SER A 52 4.01 20.94 -23.94
N GLY A 53 3.52 19.92 -24.64
CA GLY A 53 2.75 18.81 -24.05
C GLY A 53 3.61 17.96 -23.09
N LEU A 54 4.85 17.66 -23.49
CA LEU A 54 5.81 16.95 -22.63
C LEU A 54 6.10 17.76 -21.35
N GLY A 55 6.34 19.08 -21.48
CA GLY A 55 6.54 19.96 -20.34
C GLY A 55 5.34 19.99 -19.40
N GLY A 56 4.11 20.03 -19.94
CA GLY A 56 2.87 19.95 -19.17
C GLY A 56 2.75 18.66 -18.38
N ALA A 57 2.94 17.50 -19.04
CA ALA A 57 2.90 16.18 -18.39
C ALA A 57 3.92 16.04 -17.24
N LEU A 58 5.15 16.53 -17.46
CA LEU A 58 6.19 16.50 -16.42
C LEU A 58 5.85 17.42 -15.26
N LEU A 59 5.29 18.60 -15.50
CA LEU A 59 4.88 19.54 -14.45
C LEU A 59 3.72 18.98 -13.61
N GLU A 60 2.74 18.37 -14.26
CA GLU A 60 1.60 17.73 -13.60
C GLU A 60 2.07 16.55 -12.75
N GLY A 61 2.90 15.65 -13.31
CA GLY A 61 3.48 14.54 -12.57
C GLY A 61 4.35 14.99 -11.37
N ALA A 62 5.08 16.09 -11.50
CA ALA A 62 5.83 16.69 -10.40
C ALA A 62 4.88 17.22 -9.30
N GLY A 63 3.76 17.85 -9.67
CA GLY A 63 2.73 18.31 -8.75
C GLY A 63 2.09 17.16 -7.95
N ILE A 64 1.69 16.08 -8.64
CA ILE A 64 1.18 14.86 -7.98
C ILE A 64 2.23 14.28 -7.02
N SER A 65 3.47 14.15 -7.51
CA SER A 65 4.56 13.61 -6.70
C SER A 65 4.82 14.44 -5.46
N ALA A 66 4.80 15.76 -5.54
CA ALA A 66 5.03 16.65 -4.39
C ALA A 66 4.00 16.44 -3.28
N LYS A 67 2.70 16.33 -3.61
CA LYS A 67 1.63 16.02 -2.65
C LYS A 67 1.91 14.70 -1.94
N VAL A 68 2.23 13.66 -2.68
CA VAL A 68 2.48 12.30 -2.21
C VAL A 68 3.73 12.23 -1.33
N LEU A 69 4.82 12.84 -1.78
CA LEU A 69 6.11 12.84 -1.07
C LEU A 69 6.08 13.60 0.25
N TYR A 70 5.27 14.64 0.34
CA TYR A 70 5.02 15.38 1.57
C TYR A 70 4.35 14.51 2.65
N VAL A 71 3.30 13.77 2.27
CA VAL A 71 2.61 12.84 3.16
C VAL A 71 3.55 11.71 3.60
N LEU A 72 4.27 11.13 2.65
CA LEU A 72 5.23 10.07 2.91
C LEU A 72 6.32 10.50 3.90
N PHE A 73 6.87 11.70 3.74
CA PHE A 73 7.86 12.24 4.67
C PHE A 73 7.30 12.36 6.09
N GLY A 74 6.09 12.92 6.22
CA GLY A 74 5.42 13.06 7.51
C GLY A 74 5.17 11.72 8.21
N GLY A 75 4.71 10.71 7.48
CA GLY A 75 4.48 9.35 8.01
C GLY A 75 5.75 8.67 8.50
N LEU A 76 6.81 8.72 7.71
CA LEU A 76 8.11 8.17 8.10
C LEU A 76 8.74 8.93 9.29
N LEU A 77 8.59 10.26 9.34
CA LEU A 77 9.08 11.03 10.45
C LEU A 77 8.35 10.69 11.76
N LEU A 78 7.03 10.61 11.73
CA LEU A 78 6.24 10.19 12.88
C LEU A 78 6.68 8.80 13.36
N TYR A 79 6.82 7.83 12.45
CA TYR A 79 7.30 6.49 12.80
C TYR A 79 8.69 6.51 13.45
N ASN A 80 9.66 7.20 12.85
CA ASN A 80 11.02 7.24 13.39
C ASN A 80 11.09 7.94 14.76
N LEU A 81 10.30 8.99 14.99
CA LEU A 81 10.19 9.63 16.31
C LEU A 81 9.59 8.68 17.36
N LEU A 82 8.53 7.94 17.00
CA LEU A 82 7.91 6.95 17.89
C LEU A 82 8.86 5.78 18.19
N SER A 83 9.63 5.34 17.21
CA SER A 83 10.63 4.29 17.37
C SER A 83 11.78 4.74 18.27
N GLU A 84 12.36 5.91 18.05
CA GLU A 84 13.41 6.49 18.91
C GLU A 84 12.93 6.72 20.36
N GLY A 85 11.64 6.94 20.56
CA GLY A 85 11.00 7.07 21.87
C GLY A 85 10.60 5.75 22.53
N GLY A 86 10.84 4.60 21.88
CA GLY A 86 10.46 3.27 22.39
C GLY A 86 8.96 2.99 22.37
N ALA A 87 8.16 3.87 21.74
CA ALA A 87 6.71 3.72 21.67
C ALA A 87 6.27 2.52 20.83
N VAL A 88 7.01 2.23 19.74
CA VAL A 88 6.75 1.08 18.85
C VAL A 88 6.93 -0.23 19.63
N GLU A 89 7.99 -0.35 20.41
CA GLU A 89 8.27 -1.53 21.24
C GLU A 89 7.24 -1.69 22.37
N GLU A 90 6.78 -0.57 22.94
CA GLU A 90 5.76 -0.59 23.99
C GLU A 90 4.42 -1.11 23.47
N VAL A 91 3.98 -0.62 22.31
CA VAL A 91 2.75 -1.09 21.64
C VAL A 91 2.90 -2.55 21.21
N SER A 92 4.04 -2.96 20.68
CA SER A 92 4.32 -4.34 20.28
C SER A 92 4.23 -5.30 21.48
N ARG A 93 4.82 -4.93 22.61
CA ARG A 93 4.73 -5.72 23.86
C ARG A 93 3.30 -5.79 24.41
N PHE A 94 2.54 -4.71 24.32
CA PHE A 94 1.14 -4.68 24.72
C PHE A 94 0.30 -5.66 23.89
N LEU A 95 0.43 -5.62 22.56
CA LEU A 95 -0.29 -6.53 21.66
C LEU A 95 0.09 -8.00 21.89
N GLY A 96 1.36 -8.30 22.07
CA GLY A 96 1.81 -9.67 22.35
C GLY A 96 1.30 -10.25 23.68
N ARG A 97 1.02 -9.39 24.69
CA ARG A 97 0.44 -9.81 25.98
C ARG A 97 -1.08 -9.98 25.94
N LEU A 98 -1.75 -9.40 24.96
CA LEU A 98 -3.20 -9.46 24.86
C LEU A 98 -3.73 -10.86 24.54
N GLU A 99 -2.94 -11.67 23.80
CA GLU A 99 -3.33 -13.02 23.40
C GLU A 99 -2.13 -13.99 23.38
N PRO A 100 -2.10 -15.01 24.24
CA PRO A 100 -1.07 -16.04 24.22
C PRO A 100 -1.33 -17.13 23.16
N GLY A 101 -2.55 -17.24 22.62
CA GLY A 101 -2.88 -18.17 21.54
C GLY A 101 -2.31 -17.69 20.21
N ARG A 102 -1.36 -18.46 19.67
CA ARG A 102 -0.57 -18.07 18.47
C ARG A 102 -1.43 -17.80 17.26
N GLU A 103 -2.42 -18.66 16.98
CA GLU A 103 -3.28 -18.55 15.81
C GLU A 103 -4.15 -17.28 15.87
N ALA A 104 -4.76 -17.04 17.03
CA ALA A 104 -5.61 -15.87 17.24
C ALA A 104 -4.79 -14.56 17.19
N LEU A 105 -3.56 -14.57 17.78
CA LEU A 105 -2.63 -13.44 17.69
C LEU A 105 -2.23 -13.16 16.24
N ALA A 106 -1.93 -14.21 15.45
CA ALA A 106 -1.56 -14.05 14.03
C ALA A 106 -2.67 -13.34 13.26
N ALA A 107 -3.94 -13.74 13.44
CA ALA A 107 -5.07 -13.06 12.81
C ALA A 107 -5.19 -11.59 13.27
N GLY A 108 -5.12 -11.33 14.58
CA GLY A 108 -5.19 -9.97 15.14
C GLY A 108 -4.06 -9.05 14.66
N VAL A 109 -2.87 -9.59 14.43
CA VAL A 109 -1.76 -8.84 13.86
C VAL A 109 -1.97 -8.60 12.36
N VAL A 110 -2.30 -9.64 11.58
CA VAL A 110 -2.36 -9.57 10.11
C VAL A 110 -3.50 -8.68 9.61
N VAL A 111 -4.71 -8.76 10.21
CA VAL A 111 -5.84 -7.95 9.75
C VAL A 111 -6.17 -6.77 10.67
N GLY A 112 -5.42 -6.58 11.75
CA GLY A 112 -5.65 -5.51 12.71
C GLY A 112 -4.45 -4.58 12.86
N ALA A 113 -3.49 -4.96 13.73
CA ALA A 113 -2.39 -4.07 14.10
C ALA A 113 -1.51 -3.68 12.92
N ALA A 114 -1.14 -4.64 12.07
CA ALA A 114 -0.27 -4.37 10.93
C ALA A 114 -0.93 -3.46 9.88
N PRO A 115 -2.19 -3.68 9.45
CA PRO A 115 -2.90 -2.73 8.59
C PRO A 115 -3.01 -1.32 9.16
N PHE A 116 -3.23 -1.19 10.46
CA PHE A 116 -3.22 0.12 11.12
C PHE A 116 -1.89 0.86 10.93
N PHE A 117 -0.78 0.19 11.25
CA PHE A 117 0.54 0.80 11.10
C PHE A 117 0.90 1.07 9.64
N GLU A 118 0.61 0.14 8.72
CA GLU A 118 0.86 0.36 7.30
C GLU A 118 0.05 1.53 6.73
N SER A 119 -1.20 1.67 7.19
CA SER A 119 -2.05 2.79 6.74
C SER A 119 -1.53 4.15 7.20
N VAL A 120 -0.98 4.25 8.40
CA VAL A 120 -0.43 5.52 8.90
C VAL A 120 0.95 5.83 8.31
N THR A 121 1.82 4.82 8.19
CA THR A 121 3.25 5.04 7.87
C THR A 121 3.62 4.61 6.46
N GLY A 122 3.01 3.52 5.96
CA GLY A 122 3.32 2.93 4.66
C GLY A 122 4.68 2.23 4.59
N PHE A 123 5.07 1.91 3.38
CA PHE A 123 6.42 1.42 2.99
C PHE A 123 6.94 0.19 3.75
N GLY A 124 6.02 -0.65 4.29
CA GLY A 124 6.39 -1.89 4.97
C GLY A 124 6.78 -1.72 6.43
N VAL A 125 6.53 -0.56 7.03
CA VAL A 125 6.71 -0.36 8.47
C VAL A 125 5.91 -1.39 9.27
N ALA A 126 4.73 -1.79 8.78
CA ALA A 126 3.96 -2.89 9.35
C ALA A 126 4.76 -4.17 9.53
N ILE A 127 5.63 -4.52 8.57
CA ILE A 127 6.50 -5.71 8.67
C ILE A 127 7.46 -5.58 9.84
N VAL A 128 8.12 -4.43 9.96
CA VAL A 128 9.12 -4.18 11.00
C VAL A 128 8.51 -4.23 12.40
N ILE A 129 7.26 -3.76 12.55
CA ILE A 129 6.53 -3.79 13.83
C ILE A 129 5.97 -5.20 14.11
N SER A 130 5.41 -5.87 13.12
CA SER A 130 4.69 -7.14 13.29
C SER A 130 5.63 -8.34 13.46
N ALA A 131 6.77 -8.34 12.78
CA ALA A 131 7.70 -9.47 12.82
C ALA A 131 8.22 -9.75 14.25
N PRO A 132 8.68 -8.78 15.05
CA PRO A 132 9.06 -9.00 16.45
C PRO A 132 7.91 -9.54 17.33
N ILE A 133 6.67 -9.06 17.12
CA ILE A 133 5.49 -9.55 17.85
C ILE A 133 5.30 -11.04 17.58
N LEU A 134 5.37 -11.44 16.31
CA LEU A 134 5.18 -12.82 15.88
C LEU A 134 6.35 -13.72 16.35
N LEU A 135 7.59 -13.24 16.31
CA LEU A 135 8.75 -13.95 16.86
C LEU A 135 8.59 -14.18 18.36
N SER A 136 8.19 -13.16 19.14
CA SER A 136 7.98 -13.28 20.58
C SER A 136 6.85 -14.25 20.94
N ALA A 137 5.88 -14.44 20.04
CA ALA A 137 4.83 -15.45 20.16
C ALA A 137 5.29 -16.86 19.81
N GLY A 138 6.58 -17.05 19.48
CA GLY A 138 7.20 -18.36 19.21
C GLY A 138 6.97 -18.86 17.78
N PHE A 139 6.64 -18.01 16.82
CA PHE A 139 6.68 -18.39 15.40
C PHE A 139 8.13 -18.55 14.94
N SER A 140 8.36 -19.50 14.02
CA SER A 140 9.67 -19.59 13.35
C SER A 140 9.90 -18.31 12.52
N PRO A 141 11.16 -17.88 12.35
CA PRO A 141 11.49 -16.66 11.60
C PRO A 141 10.79 -16.57 10.24
N LEU A 142 10.77 -17.68 9.48
CA LEU A 142 10.12 -17.72 8.18
C LEU A 142 8.59 -17.49 8.25
N ARG A 143 7.92 -18.14 9.21
CA ARG A 143 6.47 -17.91 9.40
C ARG A 143 6.18 -16.50 9.88
N ALA A 144 7.01 -15.95 10.75
CA ALA A 144 6.88 -14.57 11.21
C ALA A 144 7.03 -13.57 10.06
N ALA A 145 8.03 -13.76 9.18
CA ALA A 145 8.22 -12.94 7.99
C ALA A 145 7.02 -12.97 7.05
N VAL A 146 6.48 -14.15 6.74
CA VAL A 146 5.31 -14.32 5.86
C VAL A 146 4.07 -13.67 6.46
N LEU A 147 3.76 -13.93 7.73
CA LEU A 147 2.62 -13.33 8.42
C LEU A 147 2.75 -11.80 8.49
N ALA A 148 3.94 -11.28 8.80
CA ALA A 148 4.19 -9.85 8.81
C ALA A 148 3.99 -9.21 7.42
N SER A 149 4.38 -9.91 6.35
CA SER A 149 4.13 -9.46 4.97
C SER A 149 2.63 -9.38 4.66
N TRP A 150 1.82 -10.37 5.09
CA TRP A 150 0.37 -10.36 4.92
C TRP A 150 -0.33 -9.22 5.68
N GLY A 151 0.30 -8.70 6.71
CA GLY A 151 -0.17 -7.50 7.42
C GLY A 151 -0.25 -6.23 6.56
N GLN A 152 0.23 -6.29 5.32
CA GLN A 152 0.09 -5.22 4.34
C GLN A 152 -1.21 -5.30 3.51
N CYS A 153 -2.22 -6.05 3.94
CA CYS A 153 -3.47 -6.23 3.20
C CYS A 153 -4.30 -4.93 3.03
N ALA A 154 -4.01 -3.86 3.73
CA ALA A 154 -4.66 -2.55 3.60
C ALA A 154 -3.80 -1.52 2.83
N VAL A 155 -2.89 -1.95 1.98
CA VAL A 155 -1.97 -1.07 1.22
C VAL A 155 -2.67 -0.08 0.26
N PRO A 156 -3.92 -0.26 -0.24
CA PRO A 156 -4.61 0.83 -0.92
C PRO A 156 -4.62 2.13 -0.11
N TRP A 157 -4.68 2.02 1.21
CA TRP A 157 -4.62 3.15 2.16
C TRP A 157 -3.28 3.29 2.87
N GLY A 158 -2.23 2.59 2.41
CA GLY A 158 -0.87 2.72 2.95
C GLY A 158 -0.36 4.15 2.85
N ALA A 159 0.34 4.63 3.90
CA ALA A 159 0.73 6.03 4.02
C ALA A 159 -0.44 7.01 3.78
N LEU A 160 -1.59 6.75 4.41
CA LEU A 160 -2.81 7.57 4.30
C LEU A 160 -3.32 7.69 2.84
N GLY A 161 -3.21 6.61 2.07
CA GLY A 161 -3.80 6.52 0.74
C GLY A 161 -2.95 7.09 -0.40
N VAL A 162 -1.66 7.32 -0.18
CA VAL A 162 -0.72 7.86 -1.18
C VAL A 162 -0.82 7.15 -2.54
N GLY A 163 -0.87 5.82 -2.55
CA GLY A 163 -0.99 5.06 -3.80
C GLY A 163 -2.32 5.27 -4.50
N THR A 164 -3.41 5.33 -3.74
CA THR A 164 -4.76 5.59 -4.26
C THR A 164 -4.90 7.02 -4.77
N VAL A 165 -4.20 8.01 -4.16
CA VAL A 165 -4.13 9.39 -4.69
C VAL A 165 -3.50 9.40 -6.09
N VAL A 166 -2.36 8.70 -6.28
CA VAL A 166 -1.74 8.58 -7.62
C VAL A 166 -2.69 7.89 -8.60
N GLY A 167 -3.38 6.83 -8.16
CA GLY A 167 -4.37 6.14 -8.99
C GLY A 167 -5.52 7.05 -9.41
N ALA A 168 -6.07 7.85 -8.50
CA ALA A 168 -7.15 8.79 -8.74
C ALA A 168 -6.75 9.87 -9.75
N GLU A 169 -5.61 10.52 -9.54
CA GLU A 169 -5.09 11.54 -10.45
C GLU A 169 -4.85 11.00 -11.89
N LEU A 170 -4.40 9.74 -12.03
CA LEU A 170 -4.12 9.12 -13.32
C LEU A 170 -5.33 8.46 -13.98
N SER A 171 -6.40 8.18 -13.24
CA SER A 171 -7.67 7.69 -13.79
C SER A 171 -8.68 8.80 -14.07
N GLY A 172 -8.42 10.01 -13.61
CA GLY A 172 -9.38 11.11 -13.68
C GLY A 172 -10.52 11.01 -12.64
N LEU A 173 -10.47 10.04 -11.73
CA LEU A 173 -11.46 9.84 -10.67
C LEU A 173 -11.17 10.72 -9.46
N GLY A 174 -12.21 11.00 -8.67
CA GLY A 174 -12.03 11.57 -7.34
C GLY A 174 -11.33 10.60 -6.39
N PHE A 175 -10.47 11.11 -5.50
CA PHE A 175 -9.77 10.27 -4.51
C PHE A 175 -10.74 9.46 -3.64
N ARG A 176 -11.85 10.07 -3.20
CA ARG A 176 -12.91 9.38 -2.44
C ARG A 176 -13.56 8.27 -3.26
N GLU A 177 -13.91 8.56 -4.49
CA GLU A 177 -14.56 7.63 -5.40
C GLU A 177 -13.71 6.37 -5.63
N LEU A 178 -12.44 6.52 -5.99
CA LEU A 178 -11.52 5.39 -6.14
C LEU A 178 -11.31 4.64 -4.80
N SER A 179 -11.26 5.38 -3.66
CA SER A 179 -11.14 4.78 -2.34
C SER A 179 -12.36 3.95 -1.96
N ASP A 180 -13.58 4.43 -2.21
CA ASP A 180 -14.83 3.76 -1.89
C ASP A 180 -14.99 2.45 -2.68
N LEU A 181 -14.73 2.49 -3.99
CA LEU A 181 -14.74 1.30 -4.85
C LEU A 181 -13.62 0.32 -4.44
N SER A 182 -12.43 0.80 -4.13
CA SER A 182 -11.35 -0.05 -3.62
C SER A 182 -11.72 -0.70 -2.30
N ALA A 183 -12.43 -0.01 -1.41
CA ALA A 183 -12.88 -0.54 -0.14
C ALA A 183 -13.98 -1.61 -0.33
N LEU A 184 -14.90 -1.39 -1.24
CA LEU A 184 -15.93 -2.36 -1.61
C LEU A 184 -15.30 -3.65 -2.16
N LEU A 185 -14.37 -3.54 -3.11
CA LEU A 185 -13.65 -4.68 -3.68
C LEU A 185 -12.75 -5.39 -2.66
N SER A 186 -12.23 -4.68 -1.66
CA SER A 186 -11.38 -5.25 -0.60
C SER A 186 -12.18 -5.94 0.50
N LEU A 187 -13.48 -5.69 0.60
CA LEU A 187 -14.33 -6.23 1.67
C LEU A 187 -14.19 -7.75 1.86
N PRO A 188 -14.29 -8.60 0.81
CA PRO A 188 -14.12 -10.04 0.93
C PRO A 188 -12.67 -10.45 1.15
N LEU A 189 -11.69 -9.59 0.86
CA LEU A 189 -10.28 -9.94 0.87
C LEU A 189 -9.67 -9.92 2.27
N PHE A 190 -10.10 -9.03 3.15
CA PHE A 190 -9.62 -9.01 4.55
C PHE A 190 -9.86 -10.32 5.30
N PRO A 191 -11.07 -10.97 5.23
CA PRO A 191 -11.27 -12.31 5.75
C PRO A 191 -10.33 -13.36 5.17
N VAL A 192 -10.00 -13.29 3.87
CA VAL A 192 -9.03 -14.21 3.22
C VAL A 192 -7.67 -14.13 3.90
N TYR A 193 -7.16 -12.93 4.17
CA TYR A 193 -5.88 -12.76 4.88
C TYR A 193 -5.95 -13.24 6.33
N GLY A 194 -7.06 -12.99 7.03
CA GLY A 194 -7.29 -13.48 8.38
C GLY A 194 -7.29 -15.01 8.47
N LEU A 195 -8.02 -15.67 7.57
CA LEU A 195 -8.06 -17.13 7.47
C LEU A 195 -6.71 -17.71 7.07
N SER A 196 -6.02 -17.10 6.12
CA SER A 196 -4.67 -17.49 5.70
C SER A 196 -3.68 -17.41 6.87
N ALA A 197 -3.79 -16.38 7.70
CA ALA A 197 -2.93 -16.22 8.88
C ALA A 197 -3.13 -17.37 9.88
N VAL A 198 -4.38 -17.73 10.17
CA VAL A 198 -4.71 -18.84 11.07
C VAL A 198 -4.27 -20.18 10.45
N LEU A 199 -4.47 -20.35 9.15
CA LEU A 199 -4.04 -21.55 8.41
C LEU A 199 -2.51 -21.74 8.48
N LEU A 200 -1.75 -20.69 8.25
CA LEU A 200 -0.28 -20.74 8.35
C LEU A 200 0.19 -20.97 9.79
N ALA A 201 -0.51 -20.40 10.77
CA ALA A 201 -0.16 -20.50 12.19
C ALA A 201 -0.41 -21.89 12.78
N GLY A 202 -1.57 -22.51 12.49
CA GLY A 202 -2.04 -23.73 13.14
C GLY A 202 -2.60 -24.82 12.21
N GLY A 203 -2.43 -24.68 10.87
CA GLY A 203 -3.00 -25.62 9.92
C GLY A 203 -4.54 -25.64 9.94
N TRP A 204 -5.13 -26.70 9.43
CA TRP A 204 -6.59 -26.87 9.40
C TRP A 204 -7.22 -26.91 10.80
N GLU A 205 -6.51 -27.45 11.78
CA GLU A 205 -6.97 -27.47 13.17
C GLU A 205 -7.05 -26.03 13.73
N GLY A 206 -6.08 -25.19 13.38
CA GLY A 206 -6.13 -23.76 13.69
C GLY A 206 -7.35 -23.08 13.08
N VAL A 207 -7.66 -23.38 11.82
CA VAL A 207 -8.85 -22.84 11.13
C VAL A 207 -10.15 -23.31 11.80
N ARG A 208 -10.24 -24.59 12.19
CA ARG A 208 -11.43 -25.10 12.91
C ARG A 208 -11.67 -24.37 14.22
N ARG A 209 -10.59 -24.08 14.98
CA ARG A 209 -10.69 -23.41 16.29
C ARG A 209 -10.85 -21.89 16.21
N ASN A 210 -10.14 -21.24 15.30
CA ASN A 210 -10.01 -19.78 15.27
C ASN A 210 -10.51 -19.13 13.97
N GLY A 211 -10.93 -19.93 12.96
CA GLY A 211 -11.28 -19.43 11.64
C GLY A 211 -12.45 -18.46 11.65
N ALA A 212 -13.52 -18.76 12.40
CA ALA A 212 -14.67 -17.86 12.52
C ALA A 212 -14.28 -16.53 13.15
N GLY A 213 -13.40 -16.55 14.18
CA GLY A 213 -12.88 -15.33 14.79
C GLY A 213 -11.98 -14.54 13.83
N ALA A 214 -11.12 -15.22 13.06
CA ALA A 214 -10.26 -14.57 12.08
C ALA A 214 -11.06 -13.95 10.93
N ALA A 215 -12.10 -14.64 10.45
CA ALA A 215 -13.01 -14.10 9.44
C ALA A 215 -13.80 -12.88 9.97
N ALA A 216 -14.26 -12.95 11.22
CA ALA A 216 -14.96 -11.83 11.86
C ALA A 216 -14.06 -10.59 12.04
N LEU A 217 -12.78 -10.80 12.40
CA LEU A 217 -11.79 -9.71 12.46
C LEU A 217 -11.57 -9.09 11.07
N GLY A 218 -11.40 -9.91 10.03
CA GLY A 218 -11.27 -9.44 8.66
C GLY A 218 -12.52 -8.70 8.18
N ALA A 219 -13.72 -9.23 8.46
CA ALA A 219 -14.98 -8.57 8.13
C ALA A 219 -15.13 -7.22 8.84
N ALA A 220 -14.78 -7.14 10.13
CA ALA A 220 -14.79 -5.88 10.89
C ALA A 220 -13.80 -4.86 10.28
N ALA A 221 -12.60 -5.32 9.89
CA ALA A 221 -11.63 -4.46 9.19
C ALA A 221 -12.22 -3.94 7.87
N GLY A 222 -12.77 -4.80 7.03
CA GLY A 222 -13.32 -4.43 5.73
C GLY A 222 -14.50 -3.46 5.85
N VAL A 223 -15.47 -3.78 6.72
CA VAL A 223 -16.64 -2.91 6.94
C VAL A 223 -16.24 -1.55 7.47
N ALA A 224 -15.32 -1.49 8.43
CA ALA A 224 -14.85 -0.22 8.98
C ALA A 224 -14.04 0.59 7.95
N THR A 225 -13.25 -0.09 7.11
CA THR A 225 -12.54 0.56 6.00
C THR A 225 -13.53 1.22 5.04
N LEU A 226 -14.54 0.47 4.58
CA LEU A 226 -15.57 0.98 3.68
C LEU A 226 -16.36 2.13 4.33
N ALA A 227 -16.82 1.95 5.56
CA ALA A 227 -17.59 2.98 6.26
C ALA A 227 -16.77 4.26 6.49
N CYS A 228 -15.48 4.13 6.82
CA CYS A 228 -14.60 5.29 6.99
C CYS A 228 -14.36 6.01 5.66
N SER A 229 -14.14 5.29 4.57
CA SER A 229 -13.97 5.86 3.23
C SER A 229 -15.22 6.65 2.82
N ALA A 230 -16.38 6.02 2.87
CA ALA A 230 -17.63 6.61 2.40
C ALA A 230 -18.11 7.80 3.25
N TYR A 231 -17.98 7.72 4.57
CA TYR A 231 -18.65 8.67 5.48
C TYR A 231 -17.72 9.60 6.26
N LEU A 232 -16.43 9.26 6.38
CA LEU A 232 -15.50 10.06 7.20
C LEU A 232 -14.35 10.62 6.37
N SER A 233 -13.31 9.81 6.13
CA SER A 233 -12.08 10.25 5.47
C SER A 233 -11.44 9.07 4.71
N PRO A 234 -11.28 9.17 3.39
CA PRO A 234 -10.58 8.15 2.60
C PRO A 234 -9.16 7.88 3.12
N GLU A 235 -8.45 8.91 3.59
CA GLU A 235 -7.09 8.81 4.11
C GLU A 235 -7.00 7.88 5.33
N LEU A 236 -8.04 7.90 6.17
CA LEU A 236 -8.09 7.14 7.43
C LEU A 236 -8.65 5.73 7.27
N SER A 237 -9.13 5.33 6.09
CA SER A 237 -9.92 4.12 5.88
C SER A 237 -9.20 2.86 6.34
N GLY A 238 -7.95 2.65 5.91
CA GLY A 238 -7.19 1.47 6.34
C GLY A 238 -6.82 1.50 7.83
N ALA A 239 -6.55 2.69 8.38
CA ALA A 239 -6.31 2.86 9.81
C ALA A 239 -7.57 2.53 10.63
N ALA A 240 -8.74 2.99 10.20
CA ALA A 240 -10.03 2.67 10.83
C ALA A 240 -10.33 1.18 10.77
N GLY A 241 -10.08 0.53 9.63
CA GLY A 241 -10.21 -0.92 9.47
C GLY A 241 -9.33 -1.69 10.44
N GLY A 242 -8.03 -1.35 10.48
CA GLY A 242 -7.08 -1.97 11.40
C GLY A 242 -7.47 -1.77 12.87
N LEU A 243 -7.88 -0.54 13.25
CA LEU A 243 -8.35 -0.23 14.61
C LEU A 243 -9.64 -0.99 14.96
N ALA A 244 -10.58 -1.11 14.05
CA ALA A 244 -11.81 -1.87 14.30
C ALA A 244 -11.52 -3.35 14.55
N ALA A 245 -10.63 -3.96 13.78
CA ALA A 245 -10.20 -5.33 14.04
C ALA A 245 -9.47 -5.47 15.38
N VAL A 246 -8.56 -4.53 15.73
CA VAL A 246 -7.88 -4.52 17.04
C VAL A 246 -8.89 -4.31 18.18
N ALA A 247 -9.85 -3.42 18.02
CA ALA A 247 -10.90 -3.17 19.04
C ALA A 247 -11.76 -4.41 19.26
N LEU A 248 -12.19 -5.09 18.19
CA LEU A 248 -12.92 -6.35 18.28
C LEU A 248 -12.05 -7.44 18.94
N PHE A 249 -10.79 -7.57 18.51
CA PHE A 249 -9.84 -8.52 19.06
C PHE A 249 -9.64 -8.32 20.58
N ALA A 250 -9.44 -7.07 21.00
CA ALA A 250 -9.28 -6.70 22.41
C ALA A 250 -10.59 -6.82 23.19
N GLY A 251 -11.72 -6.46 22.59
CA GLY A 251 -13.04 -6.52 23.19
C GLY A 251 -13.45 -7.95 23.58
N VAL A 252 -13.22 -8.93 22.70
CA VAL A 252 -13.43 -10.35 23.01
C VAL A 252 -12.54 -10.81 24.18
N ARG A 253 -11.41 -10.14 24.38
CA ARG A 253 -10.41 -10.45 25.43
C ARG A 253 -10.42 -9.43 26.58
N TRP A 254 -11.52 -8.73 26.77
CA TRP A 254 -11.61 -7.61 27.71
C TRP A 254 -11.20 -7.95 29.15
N ARG A 255 -11.44 -9.21 29.60
CA ARG A 255 -10.99 -9.67 30.91
C ARG A 255 -9.47 -9.63 31.05
N ARG A 256 -8.73 -9.95 29.98
CA ARG A 256 -7.27 -9.82 29.93
C ARG A 256 -6.83 -8.37 29.80
N LEU A 257 -7.53 -7.60 28.96
CA LEU A 257 -7.27 -6.17 28.76
C LEU A 257 -7.32 -5.40 30.10
N ARG A 258 -8.25 -5.72 31.00
CA ARG A 258 -8.34 -5.10 32.33
C ARG A 258 -7.08 -5.27 33.18
N GLY A 259 -6.32 -6.36 32.98
CA GLY A 259 -5.08 -6.62 33.70
C GLY A 259 -3.83 -5.99 33.08
N LEU A 260 -3.96 -5.34 31.90
CA LEU A 260 -2.85 -4.75 31.17
C LEU A 260 -2.90 -3.22 31.24
N ARG A 261 -1.72 -2.59 31.35
CA ARG A 261 -1.61 -1.14 31.21
C ARG A 261 -1.58 -0.79 29.72
N VAL A 262 -2.59 -0.03 29.28
CA VAL A 262 -2.65 0.51 27.91
C VAL A 262 -1.51 1.53 27.75
N PRO A 263 -0.70 1.45 26.68
CA PRO A 263 0.39 2.38 26.43
C PRO A 263 -0.11 3.74 25.91
N ALA A 264 -0.82 4.49 26.74
CA ALA A 264 -1.52 5.72 26.35
C ALA A 264 -0.59 6.76 25.73
N ARG A 265 0.64 6.92 26.27
CA ARG A 265 1.62 7.88 25.74
C ARG A 265 2.09 7.49 24.32
N ALA A 266 2.24 6.20 24.06
CA ALA A 266 2.64 5.69 22.75
C ALA A 266 1.51 5.78 21.71
N LEU A 267 0.24 5.70 22.15
CA LEU A 267 -0.95 5.75 21.29
C LEU A 267 -1.48 7.18 21.07
N ALA A 268 -1.18 8.12 21.98
CA ALA A 268 -1.68 9.49 21.90
C ALA A 268 -1.34 10.23 20.59
N PRO A 269 -0.13 10.11 20.00
CA PRO A 269 0.19 10.73 18.72
C PRO A 269 -0.69 10.23 17.56
N TYR A 270 -1.06 8.95 17.57
CA TYR A 270 -1.97 8.39 16.56
C TYR A 270 -3.41 8.91 16.74
N ALA A 271 -3.88 9.00 17.98
CA ALA A 271 -5.18 9.59 18.28
C ALA A 271 -5.25 11.06 17.85
N LEU A 272 -4.19 11.81 18.13
CA LEU A 272 -4.06 13.21 17.68
C LEU A 272 -4.04 13.31 16.15
N LEU A 273 -3.31 12.43 15.47
CA LEU A 273 -3.26 12.38 14.00
C LEU A 273 -4.66 12.22 13.41
N VAL A 274 -5.43 11.25 13.91
CA VAL A 274 -6.81 11.01 13.47
C VAL A 274 -7.66 12.27 13.67
N LEU A 275 -7.59 12.88 14.85
CA LEU A 275 -8.32 14.11 15.16
C LEU A 275 -7.93 15.25 14.21
N LEU A 276 -6.63 15.46 13.97
CA LEU A 276 -6.14 16.52 13.09
C LEU A 276 -6.56 16.31 11.63
N ILE A 277 -6.55 15.08 11.12
CA ILE A 277 -7.04 14.78 9.75
C ILE A 277 -8.54 15.08 9.64
N LEU A 278 -9.35 14.66 10.61
CA LEU A 278 -10.78 14.93 10.61
C LEU A 278 -11.10 16.43 10.72
N LEU A 279 -10.30 17.19 11.46
CA LEU A 279 -10.44 18.64 11.57
C LEU A 279 -9.98 19.34 10.28
N ALA A 280 -8.85 18.93 9.69
CA ALA A 280 -8.33 19.50 8.45
C ALA A 280 -9.33 19.35 7.28
N GLY A 281 -10.00 18.21 7.19
CA GLY A 281 -11.03 17.97 6.19
C GLY A 281 -12.26 18.91 6.30
N ARG A 282 -12.50 19.48 7.49
CA ARG A 282 -13.60 20.45 7.74
C ARG A 282 -13.22 21.90 7.54
N LEU A 283 -11.93 22.24 7.67
CA LEU A 283 -11.45 23.62 7.69
C LEU A 283 -11.17 24.21 6.30
N GLY A 284 -11.22 23.40 5.23
CA GLY A 284 -11.08 23.88 3.85
C GLY A 284 -9.75 24.58 3.54
N GLY A 285 -8.64 24.17 4.18
CA GLY A 285 -7.32 24.73 3.93
C GLY A 285 -6.81 24.44 2.52
N GLY A 286 -5.85 25.23 2.00
CA GLY A 286 -5.19 24.99 0.73
C GLY A 286 -4.53 23.60 0.68
N ALA A 287 -4.17 23.12 -0.50
CA ALA A 287 -3.75 21.73 -0.78
C ALA A 287 -2.66 21.16 0.17
N LEU A 288 -1.76 22.02 0.70
CA LEU A 288 -0.73 21.64 1.67
C LEU A 288 -1.27 21.46 3.10
N LEU A 289 -2.37 22.15 3.46
CA LEU A 289 -2.95 22.10 4.79
C LEU A 289 -4.20 21.19 4.85
N SER A 290 -4.88 20.97 3.74
CA SER A 290 -6.05 20.09 3.64
C SER A 290 -5.70 18.59 3.55
N GLY A 291 -4.47 18.26 3.18
CA GLY A 291 -3.98 16.87 3.13
C GLY A 291 -3.40 16.38 4.47
N PRO A 292 -3.12 15.06 4.59
CA PRO A 292 -2.66 14.46 5.84
C PRO A 292 -1.20 14.77 6.21
N GLY A 293 -0.43 15.45 5.35
CA GLY A 293 0.99 15.77 5.60
C GLY A 293 1.22 16.68 6.81
N ALA A 294 0.50 17.81 6.90
CA ALA A 294 0.59 18.71 8.04
C ALA A 294 0.14 18.05 9.36
N PRO A 295 -1.00 17.34 9.43
CA PRO A 295 -1.36 16.51 10.56
C PRO A 295 -0.29 15.52 11.01
N LEU A 296 0.39 14.83 10.06
CA LEU A 296 1.48 13.90 10.36
C LEU A 296 2.68 14.60 11.02
N LEU A 297 3.10 15.75 10.48
CA LEU A 297 4.20 16.54 11.04
C LEU A 297 3.85 17.06 12.43
N ALA A 298 2.62 17.56 12.63
CA ALA A 298 2.15 18.04 13.92
C ALA A 298 2.10 16.90 14.95
N ALA A 299 1.55 15.72 14.57
CA ALA A 299 1.54 14.54 15.43
C ALA A 299 2.96 14.08 15.78
N GLY A 300 3.91 14.15 14.83
CA GLY A 300 5.33 13.88 15.05
C GLY A 300 5.97 14.82 16.06
N GLY A 301 5.71 16.13 15.93
CA GLY A 301 6.19 17.13 16.91
C GLY A 301 5.65 16.88 18.32
N VAL A 302 4.34 16.57 18.43
CA VAL A 302 3.73 16.23 19.72
C VAL A 302 4.28 14.91 20.26
N ALA A 303 4.52 13.90 19.41
CA ALA A 303 5.17 12.64 19.82
C ALA A 303 6.55 12.90 20.43
N ALA A 304 7.37 13.75 19.82
CA ALA A 304 8.70 14.09 20.32
C ALA A 304 8.62 14.70 21.73
N VAL A 305 7.65 15.58 21.98
CA VAL A 305 7.43 16.22 23.29
C VAL A 305 6.90 15.22 24.32
N LEU A 306 5.85 14.45 23.98
CA LEU A 306 5.22 13.49 24.91
C LEU A 306 6.17 12.36 25.34
N LEU A 307 7.06 11.94 24.42
CA LEU A 307 8.06 10.90 24.70
C LEU A 307 9.35 11.47 25.32
N GLY A 308 9.46 12.80 25.46
CA GLY A 308 10.62 13.46 26.06
C GLY A 308 11.89 13.30 25.25
N LEU A 309 11.79 13.28 23.91
CA LEU A 309 12.94 13.11 23.02
C LEU A 309 13.92 14.28 23.14
N ARG A 310 15.19 13.95 23.26
CA ARG A 310 16.28 14.96 23.25
C ARG A 310 16.61 15.34 21.81
N GLY A 311 17.21 16.52 21.60
CA GLY A 311 17.59 17.01 20.28
C GLY A 311 18.39 16.02 19.44
N ARG A 312 19.29 15.21 20.07
CA ARG A 312 20.02 14.14 19.39
C ARG A 312 19.11 13.03 18.86
N GLN A 313 18.10 12.62 19.63
CA GLN A 313 17.14 11.59 19.20
C GLN A 313 16.26 12.10 18.07
N VAL A 314 15.80 13.35 18.14
CA VAL A 314 15.06 14.00 17.05
C VAL A 314 15.91 14.06 15.77
N ALA A 315 17.20 14.42 15.90
CA ALA A 315 18.12 14.45 14.75
C ALA A 315 18.35 13.05 14.17
N LEU A 316 18.45 12.01 14.99
CA LEU A 316 18.56 10.62 14.53
C LEU A 316 17.29 10.16 13.79
N ALA A 317 16.12 10.47 14.34
CA ALA A 317 14.84 10.19 13.70
C ALA A 317 14.72 10.91 12.33
N ALA A 318 15.09 12.19 12.26
CA ALA A 318 15.10 12.95 11.00
C ALA A 318 16.10 12.36 9.97
N ALA A 319 17.30 11.99 10.41
CA ALA A 319 18.29 11.35 9.54
C ALA A 319 17.81 9.99 9.04
N GLY A 320 17.19 9.17 9.90
CA GLY A 320 16.54 7.91 9.55
C GLY A 320 15.44 8.11 8.52
N THR A 321 14.60 9.13 8.73
CA THR A 321 13.54 9.52 7.80
C THR A 321 14.10 9.86 6.42
N LEU A 322 15.12 10.70 6.32
CA LEU A 322 15.72 11.07 5.04
C LEU A 322 16.32 9.86 4.32
N ARG A 323 17.00 8.97 5.04
CA ARG A 323 17.57 7.74 4.44
C ARG A 323 16.51 6.82 3.85
N GLN A 324 15.34 6.73 4.48
CA GLN A 324 14.21 5.92 3.99
C GLN A 324 13.44 6.65 2.89
N TRP A 325 13.23 7.95 3.05
CA TRP A 325 12.43 8.77 2.17
C TRP A 325 13.09 9.02 0.80
N LEU A 326 14.39 9.31 0.74
CA LEU A 326 15.07 9.65 -0.51
C LEU A 326 14.96 8.56 -1.60
N PRO A 327 15.21 7.27 -1.32
CA PRO A 327 15.01 6.22 -2.32
C PRO A 327 13.55 6.06 -2.74
N ALA A 328 12.62 6.17 -1.80
CA ALA A 328 11.19 6.09 -2.07
C ALA A 328 10.71 7.30 -2.88
N ALA A 329 11.20 8.50 -2.58
CA ALA A 329 10.90 9.72 -3.30
C ALA A 329 11.38 9.65 -4.76
N GLY A 330 12.60 9.18 -4.98
CA GLY A 330 13.13 8.95 -6.32
C GLY A 330 12.29 7.97 -7.14
N ALA A 331 11.82 6.89 -6.50
CA ALA A 331 10.97 5.92 -7.18
C ALA A 331 9.58 6.50 -7.51
N VAL A 332 8.90 7.10 -6.54
CA VAL A 332 7.56 7.69 -6.75
C VAL A 332 7.63 8.76 -7.82
N LEU A 333 8.56 9.72 -7.70
CA LEU A 333 8.69 10.82 -8.66
C LEU A 333 8.92 10.28 -10.08
N SER A 334 9.89 9.38 -10.26
CA SER A 334 10.23 8.89 -11.59
C SER A 334 9.11 8.05 -12.23
N PHE A 335 8.43 7.18 -11.48
CA PHE A 335 7.33 6.40 -12.02
C PHE A 335 6.09 7.28 -12.31
N VAL A 336 5.76 8.24 -11.45
CA VAL A 336 4.63 9.16 -11.71
C VAL A 336 4.87 10.04 -12.92
N LEU A 337 6.09 10.58 -13.07
CA LEU A 337 6.48 11.31 -14.28
C LEU A 337 6.40 10.41 -15.52
N ALA A 338 6.88 9.16 -15.45
CA ALA A 338 6.79 8.21 -16.56
C ALA A 338 5.32 7.91 -16.92
N GLY A 339 4.46 7.71 -15.92
CA GLY A 339 3.02 7.46 -16.12
C GLY A 339 2.30 8.64 -16.77
N GLN A 340 2.59 9.87 -16.35
CA GLN A 340 2.03 11.08 -16.95
C GLN A 340 2.48 11.29 -18.41
N VAL A 341 3.77 11.09 -18.69
CA VAL A 341 4.29 11.14 -20.06
C VAL A 341 3.66 10.05 -20.92
N PHE A 342 3.51 8.84 -20.40
CA PHE A 342 2.88 7.71 -21.07
C PHE A 342 1.41 8.00 -21.39
N ALA A 343 0.64 8.55 -20.45
CA ALA A 343 -0.75 8.95 -20.66
C ALA A 343 -0.85 10.06 -21.72
N ALA A 344 -0.10 11.15 -21.55
CA ALA A 344 -0.17 12.31 -22.42
C ALA A 344 0.32 12.05 -23.86
N SER A 345 1.17 11.03 -24.06
CA SER A 345 1.71 10.70 -25.40
C SER A 345 0.77 9.87 -26.28
N GLY A 346 -0.38 9.40 -25.79
CA GLY A 346 -1.26 8.47 -26.51
C GLY A 346 -0.74 7.02 -26.55
N ALA A 347 0.34 6.74 -25.84
CA ALA A 347 0.89 5.38 -25.75
C ALA A 347 -0.03 4.44 -24.96
N ALA A 348 -0.78 4.98 -23.98
CA ALA A 348 -1.79 4.24 -23.22
C ALA A 348 -2.89 3.72 -24.15
N GLU A 349 -3.46 4.53 -25.02
CA GLU A 349 -4.49 4.18 -26.00
C GLU A 349 -4.00 3.16 -27.03
N THR A 350 -2.71 3.24 -27.38
CA THR A 350 -2.11 2.26 -28.29
C THR A 350 -2.06 0.88 -27.65
N LEU A 351 -1.52 0.77 -26.43
CA LEU A 351 -1.50 -0.53 -25.72
C LEU A 351 -2.91 -1.02 -25.39
N ALA A 352 -3.82 -0.12 -25.03
CA ALA A 352 -5.22 -0.43 -24.78
C ALA A 352 -5.90 -1.07 -26.01
N SER A 353 -5.54 -0.65 -27.24
CA SER A 353 -6.04 -1.28 -28.47
C SER A 353 -5.62 -2.74 -28.58
N GLY A 354 -4.39 -3.08 -28.13
CA GLY A 354 -3.95 -4.49 -28.04
C GLY A 354 -4.67 -5.26 -26.92
N ALA A 355 -4.86 -4.62 -25.76
CA ALA A 355 -5.59 -5.21 -24.63
C ALA A 355 -7.08 -5.46 -24.98
N ALA A 356 -7.67 -4.60 -25.81
CA ALA A 356 -9.04 -4.75 -26.31
C ALA A 356 -9.27 -6.04 -27.10
N ALA A 357 -8.22 -6.69 -27.63
CA ALA A 357 -8.31 -8.00 -28.25
C ALA A 357 -8.78 -9.11 -27.29
N LEU A 358 -8.66 -8.91 -25.96
CA LEU A 358 -9.19 -9.82 -24.93
C LEU A 358 -10.72 -9.73 -24.81
N GLY A 359 -11.36 -8.67 -25.34
CA GLY A 359 -12.81 -8.49 -25.28
C GLY A 359 -13.36 -8.62 -23.86
N GLY A 360 -14.44 -9.39 -23.69
CA GLY A 360 -15.07 -9.64 -22.39
C GLY A 360 -14.22 -10.41 -21.35
N LEU A 361 -13.02 -10.88 -21.72
CA LEU A 361 -12.08 -11.49 -20.78
C LEU A 361 -11.15 -10.46 -20.09
N TYR A 362 -11.14 -9.22 -20.60
CA TYR A 362 -10.26 -8.18 -20.06
C TYR A 362 -10.48 -7.93 -18.56
N PRO A 363 -11.72 -7.87 -18.02
CA PRO A 363 -11.94 -7.70 -16.58
C PRO A 363 -11.25 -8.75 -15.72
N ALA A 364 -11.14 -9.99 -16.19
CA ALA A 364 -10.39 -11.05 -15.49
C ALA A 364 -8.86 -10.86 -15.61
N ALA A 365 -8.36 -10.25 -16.67
CA ALA A 365 -6.95 -9.97 -16.90
C ALA A 365 -6.47 -8.69 -16.16
N ALA A 366 -7.35 -7.73 -15.95
CA ALA A 366 -7.03 -6.43 -15.34
C ALA A 366 -6.35 -6.57 -13.95
N PRO A 367 -6.82 -7.39 -13.00
CA PRO A 367 -6.14 -7.54 -11.71
C PRO A 367 -4.78 -8.23 -11.83
N VAL A 368 -4.53 -9.02 -12.88
CA VAL A 368 -3.21 -9.62 -13.13
C VAL A 368 -2.20 -8.54 -13.50
N LEU A 369 -2.59 -7.57 -14.35
CA LEU A 369 -1.74 -6.43 -14.72
C LEU A 369 -1.44 -5.55 -13.49
N GLY A 370 -2.45 -5.26 -12.67
CA GLY A 370 -2.26 -4.56 -11.41
C GLY A 370 -1.30 -5.29 -10.47
N ALA A 371 -1.47 -6.59 -10.33
CA ALA A 371 -0.62 -7.42 -9.50
C ALA A 371 0.83 -7.47 -10.01
N LEU A 372 1.05 -7.52 -11.31
CA LEU A 372 2.40 -7.43 -11.90
C LEU A 372 3.06 -6.10 -11.52
N GLY A 373 2.35 -4.98 -11.65
CA GLY A 373 2.84 -3.67 -11.24
C GLY A 373 3.25 -3.62 -9.78
N GLY A 374 2.41 -4.11 -8.90
CA GLY A 374 2.68 -4.19 -7.46
C GLY A 374 3.87 -5.07 -7.12
N ALA A 375 3.91 -6.30 -7.66
CA ALA A 375 4.97 -7.27 -7.40
C ALA A 375 6.34 -6.81 -7.93
N LEU A 376 6.37 -6.08 -9.05
CA LEU A 376 7.60 -5.53 -9.61
C LEU A 376 8.12 -4.35 -8.78
N THR A 377 7.24 -3.39 -8.46
CA THR A 377 7.64 -2.11 -7.89
C THR A 377 7.64 -2.09 -6.35
N GLY A 378 6.89 -2.97 -5.69
CA GLY A 378 6.67 -2.96 -4.23
C GLY A 378 5.96 -1.70 -3.72
N SER A 379 5.29 -0.97 -4.60
CA SER A 379 4.63 0.30 -4.31
C SER A 379 3.33 0.41 -5.09
N ASN A 380 2.22 0.65 -4.38
CA ASN A 380 0.95 0.91 -5.04
C ASN A 380 0.99 2.17 -5.91
N ALA A 381 1.65 3.23 -5.44
CA ALA A 381 1.81 4.45 -6.22
C ALA A 381 2.53 4.20 -7.55
N ALA A 382 3.63 3.44 -7.53
CA ALA A 382 4.37 3.09 -8.74
C ALA A 382 3.59 2.12 -9.65
N SER A 383 2.84 1.15 -9.08
CA SER A 383 1.96 0.26 -9.84
C SER A 383 0.88 1.04 -10.57
N ASN A 384 0.19 1.94 -9.88
CA ASN A 384 -0.82 2.81 -10.48
C ASN A 384 -0.21 3.75 -11.52
N ALA A 385 0.96 4.32 -11.24
CA ALA A 385 1.66 5.18 -12.21
C ALA A 385 1.97 4.44 -13.52
N LEU A 386 2.35 3.17 -13.44
CA LEU A 386 2.65 2.38 -14.63
C LEU A 386 1.39 1.93 -15.39
N PHE A 387 0.37 1.43 -14.68
CA PHE A 387 -0.70 0.67 -15.34
C PHE A 387 -2.07 1.39 -15.35
N MET A 388 -2.32 2.38 -14.47
CA MET A 388 -3.63 3.02 -14.40
C MET A 388 -4.09 3.63 -15.73
N PRO A 389 -3.25 4.43 -16.48
CA PRO A 389 -3.66 5.00 -17.76
C PRO A 389 -4.01 3.92 -18.79
N LEU A 390 -3.23 2.82 -18.84
CA LEU A 390 -3.52 1.68 -19.72
C LEU A 390 -4.86 1.01 -19.38
N GLN A 391 -5.11 0.79 -18.08
CA GLN A 391 -6.32 0.11 -17.60
C GLN A 391 -7.58 0.91 -17.92
N VAL A 392 -7.55 2.23 -17.67
CA VAL A 392 -8.67 3.13 -17.96
C VAL A 392 -8.93 3.22 -19.47
N SER A 393 -7.88 3.45 -20.28
CA SER A 393 -8.01 3.49 -21.73
C SER A 393 -8.53 2.16 -22.33
N ALA A 394 -8.14 1.01 -21.75
CA ALA A 394 -8.64 -0.28 -22.19
C ALA A 394 -10.11 -0.48 -21.81
N ALA A 395 -10.53 -0.05 -20.62
CA ALA A 395 -11.92 -0.09 -20.19
C ALA A 395 -12.80 0.76 -21.13
N GLU A 396 -12.38 2.01 -21.41
CA GLU A 396 -13.09 2.90 -22.35
C GLU A 396 -13.28 2.27 -23.74
N LYS A 397 -12.20 1.70 -24.32
CA LYS A 397 -12.27 1.04 -25.64
C LYS A 397 -13.18 -0.19 -25.68
N LEU A 398 -13.32 -0.88 -24.57
CA LEU A 398 -14.16 -2.06 -24.43
C LEU A 398 -15.60 -1.73 -24.00
N GLY A 399 -15.91 -0.45 -23.70
CA GLY A 399 -17.19 -0.06 -23.13
C GLY A 399 -17.45 -0.64 -21.73
N LEU A 400 -16.37 -0.89 -20.97
CA LEU A 400 -16.44 -1.36 -19.59
C LEU A 400 -16.49 -0.17 -18.64
N ASP A 401 -16.93 -0.43 -17.39
CA ASP A 401 -16.88 0.56 -16.33
C ASP A 401 -15.43 0.86 -15.92
N GLY A 402 -14.94 2.06 -16.33
CA GLY A 402 -13.58 2.52 -16.06
C GLY A 402 -13.29 2.69 -14.57
N GLU A 403 -14.29 3.05 -13.76
CA GLU A 403 -14.15 3.23 -12.32
C GLU A 403 -13.87 1.90 -11.63
N THR A 404 -14.62 0.86 -11.96
CA THR A 404 -14.40 -0.50 -11.47
C THR A 404 -13.02 -1.02 -11.88
N ILE A 405 -12.61 -0.85 -13.13
CA ILE A 405 -11.29 -1.32 -13.60
C ILE A 405 -10.16 -0.55 -12.90
N ALA A 406 -10.30 0.76 -12.69
CA ALA A 406 -9.36 1.56 -11.91
C ALA A 406 -9.25 1.06 -10.46
N ALA A 407 -10.37 0.75 -9.81
CA ALA A 407 -10.38 0.21 -8.45
C ALA A 407 -9.74 -1.19 -8.40
N VAL A 408 -10.01 -2.05 -9.38
CA VAL A 408 -9.36 -3.37 -9.55
C VAL A 408 -7.84 -3.22 -9.68
N GLN A 409 -7.36 -2.29 -10.51
CA GLN A 409 -5.95 -1.96 -10.65
C GLN A 409 -5.35 -1.54 -9.30
N ASN A 410 -5.99 -0.61 -8.60
CA ASN A 410 -5.53 -0.07 -7.32
C ASN A 410 -5.43 -1.15 -6.24
N VAL A 411 -6.44 -2.03 -6.11
CA VAL A 411 -6.46 -3.10 -5.09
C VAL A 411 -5.47 -4.21 -5.45
N ALA A 412 -5.45 -4.67 -6.70
CA ALA A 412 -4.57 -5.75 -7.14
C ALA A 412 -3.08 -5.35 -7.01
N GLY A 413 -2.72 -4.14 -7.46
CA GLY A 413 -1.38 -3.59 -7.33
C GLY A 413 -0.95 -3.48 -5.85
N SER A 414 -1.86 -3.03 -5.00
CA SER A 414 -1.64 -2.94 -3.56
C SER A 414 -1.32 -4.29 -2.94
N HIS A 415 -2.18 -5.28 -3.12
CA HIS A 415 -2.03 -6.60 -2.51
C HIS A 415 -0.78 -7.33 -3.02
N ALA A 416 -0.47 -7.20 -4.31
CA ALA A 416 0.71 -7.84 -4.86
C ALA A 416 2.03 -7.14 -4.50
N SER A 417 1.99 -5.89 -4.02
CA SER A 417 3.19 -5.16 -3.62
C SER A 417 4.00 -5.85 -2.51
N LEU A 418 3.33 -6.66 -1.66
CA LEU A 418 4.00 -7.45 -0.63
C LEU A 418 4.90 -8.57 -1.18
N LEU A 419 4.72 -8.96 -2.45
CA LEU A 419 5.54 -9.97 -3.12
C LEU A 419 6.81 -9.38 -3.76
N ALA A 420 6.96 -8.06 -3.74
CA ALA A 420 8.14 -7.42 -4.34
C ALA A 420 9.43 -7.80 -3.61
N PRO A 421 10.56 -7.99 -4.35
CA PRO A 421 11.84 -8.38 -3.76
C PRO A 421 12.28 -7.48 -2.60
N GLN A 422 12.12 -6.16 -2.71
CA GLN A 422 12.50 -5.22 -1.65
C GLN A 422 11.65 -5.38 -0.37
N ARG A 423 10.38 -5.77 -0.49
CA ARG A 423 9.52 -6.09 0.66
C ARG A 423 9.96 -7.40 1.32
N ALA A 424 10.33 -8.40 0.51
CA ALA A 424 10.87 -9.66 1.02
C ALA A 424 12.22 -9.46 1.72
N VAL A 425 13.10 -8.61 1.20
CA VAL A 425 14.36 -8.21 1.87
C VAL A 425 14.07 -7.58 3.23
N LEU A 426 13.10 -6.67 3.30
CA LEU A 426 12.68 -6.04 4.57
C LEU A 426 12.15 -7.08 5.56
N ALA A 427 11.31 -8.01 5.09
CA ALA A 427 10.77 -9.09 5.93
C ALA A 427 11.86 -10.05 6.41
N ALA A 428 12.79 -10.43 5.52
CA ALA A 428 13.95 -11.27 5.85
C ALA A 428 14.85 -10.59 6.90
N ALA A 429 15.15 -9.30 6.71
CA ALA A 429 15.95 -8.52 7.66
C ALA A 429 15.29 -8.42 9.03
N ALA A 430 13.97 -8.20 9.08
CA ALA A 430 13.22 -8.07 10.34
C ALA A 430 13.23 -9.34 11.21
N VAL A 431 13.50 -10.51 10.61
CA VAL A 431 13.54 -11.80 11.32
C VAL A 431 14.91 -12.49 11.27
N GLY A 432 15.95 -11.84 10.74
CA GLY A 432 17.30 -12.40 10.64
C GLY A 432 17.45 -13.54 9.62
N LEU A 433 16.68 -13.54 8.52
CA LEU A 433 16.68 -14.56 7.46
C LEU A 433 17.21 -14.02 6.11
N ALA A 434 18.26 -13.21 6.11
CA ALA A 434 18.87 -12.73 4.86
C ALA A 434 19.24 -13.91 3.93
N GLY A 435 18.94 -13.77 2.62
CA GLY A 435 19.14 -14.81 1.61
C GLY A 435 17.98 -15.81 1.46
N LYS A 436 16.86 -15.60 2.20
CA LYS A 436 15.63 -16.43 2.09
C LYS A 436 14.45 -15.68 1.47
N GLU A 437 14.72 -14.59 0.79
CA GLU A 437 13.71 -13.69 0.23
C GLU A 437 12.78 -14.43 -0.76
N ALA A 438 13.36 -15.27 -1.64
CA ALA A 438 12.57 -16.05 -2.60
C ALA A 438 11.62 -17.06 -1.91
N GLU A 439 12.03 -17.64 -0.78
CA GLU A 439 11.17 -18.53 0.00
C GLU A 439 10.03 -17.75 0.69
N ILE A 440 10.32 -16.55 1.20
CA ILE A 440 9.30 -15.66 1.79
C ILE A 440 8.27 -15.29 0.72
N ILE A 441 8.70 -14.83 -0.47
CA ILE A 441 7.80 -14.48 -1.59
C ILE A 441 6.91 -15.67 -1.95
N ARG A 442 7.51 -16.85 -2.17
CA ARG A 442 6.75 -18.05 -2.55
C ARG A 442 5.68 -18.41 -1.52
N ARG A 443 5.99 -18.30 -0.22
CA ARG A 443 5.04 -18.60 0.85
C ARG A 443 4.03 -17.48 1.11
N ALA A 444 4.35 -16.25 0.75
CA ALA A 444 3.44 -15.12 0.86
C ALA A 444 2.44 -15.04 -0.31
N ALA A 445 2.73 -15.67 -1.45
CA ALA A 445 1.94 -15.58 -2.67
C ALA A 445 0.50 -16.13 -2.60
N PRO A 446 0.16 -17.23 -1.88
CA PRO A 446 -1.17 -17.83 -1.96
C PRO A 446 -2.34 -16.89 -1.70
N PRO A 447 -2.43 -16.09 -0.60
CA PRO A 447 -3.55 -15.18 -0.40
C PRO A 447 -3.60 -14.05 -1.42
N VAL A 448 -2.45 -13.65 -1.99
CA VAL A 448 -2.41 -12.67 -3.07
C VAL A 448 -3.02 -13.25 -4.35
N ALA A 449 -2.68 -14.49 -4.70
CA ALA A 449 -3.28 -15.18 -5.85
C ALA A 449 -4.80 -15.32 -5.68
N VAL A 450 -5.27 -15.66 -4.48
CA VAL A 450 -6.71 -15.69 -4.16
C VAL A 450 -7.32 -14.30 -4.32
N SER A 451 -6.66 -13.25 -3.84
CA SER A 451 -7.15 -11.86 -3.99
C SER A 451 -7.27 -11.47 -5.47
N VAL A 452 -6.28 -11.79 -6.30
CA VAL A 452 -6.30 -11.51 -7.74
C VAL A 452 -7.45 -12.28 -8.43
N ALA A 453 -7.64 -13.54 -8.08
CA ALA A 453 -8.73 -14.36 -8.63
C ALA A 453 -10.11 -13.83 -8.21
N VAL A 454 -10.28 -13.44 -6.95
CA VAL A 454 -11.54 -12.85 -6.45
C VAL A 454 -11.81 -11.52 -7.15
N LEU A 455 -10.80 -10.65 -7.31
CA LEU A 455 -10.95 -9.39 -8.03
C LEU A 455 -11.33 -9.60 -9.48
N GLY A 456 -10.73 -10.60 -10.17
CA GLY A 456 -11.10 -10.95 -11.54
C GLY A 456 -12.54 -11.45 -11.65
N ALA A 457 -12.97 -12.28 -10.70
CA ALA A 457 -14.36 -12.75 -10.65
C ALA A 457 -15.34 -11.58 -10.39
N LEU A 458 -15.04 -10.68 -9.46
CA LEU A 458 -15.86 -9.50 -9.18
C LEU A 458 -15.92 -8.57 -10.39
N ALA A 459 -14.78 -8.31 -11.06
CA ALA A 459 -14.72 -7.46 -12.23
C ALA A 459 -15.50 -8.01 -13.45
N LEU A 460 -15.68 -9.34 -13.53
CA LEU A 460 -16.52 -9.97 -14.55
C LEU A 460 -18.02 -9.87 -14.25
N MET A 461 -18.40 -9.60 -12.99
CA MET A 461 -19.79 -9.53 -12.54
C MET A 461 -20.33 -8.09 -12.50
N LEU A 462 -19.45 -7.11 -12.47
CA LEU A 462 -19.74 -5.67 -12.45
C LEU A 462 -19.59 -5.05 -13.82
#